data_275c66944f7df3c2692982adf321e7e9
#
_entry.id   275c66944f7df3c2692982adf321e7e9
#
_cell.length_a   1.000
_cell.length_b   1.000
_cell.length_c   1.000
_cell.angle_alpha   90.00
_cell.angle_beta   90.00
_cell.angle_gamma   90.00
#
_symmetry.space_group_name_H-M   'P 1'
#
loop_
_entity.id
_entity.type
_entity.pdbx_description
1 polymer ?
#
loop_
_entity_poly.entity_id
_entity_poly.type
_entity_poly.pdbx_seq_one_letter_code
_entity_poly.pdbx_strand_id
1 'polypeptide(L)'
;MALSACQYCGRQNDTGAQFCSDCGKPLTKAAAARAAVAAGGGGGGGGGGGGGGGGLVSRTSGPGSESNAPTDAPCPVCGSVVTSPSAGGLDRRLIPDRRADHSLTLVLVSELATELARFERKQAATTIGRTEGDIQFPEDQFLSPLHAKLSWEEGRLEVRDLGSRNGTWVFLEGPYRMADGDLILIGSQLLRFKRLGYPGPHTAEADATKRMGSMVPSADIASLTQLRTDGSSRDVIQLSPGRDIHIGRERGDWIFPYDPSMSAQHATVRSEDADFVLVDDHSRNGVAIAARGAMSLQHGSRIIVGDKLLRVELPAAAPIPA
;
A
#
# COMPACT_ATOMS: atom_id res chain seq x y z
N MET A 1 -31.76 -29.55 12.44
CA MET A 1 -31.13 -28.57 13.33
C MET A 1 -31.37 -27.20 12.71
N ALA A 2 -31.76 -26.21 13.50
CA ALA A 2 -31.99 -24.86 12.97
C ALA A 2 -30.64 -24.19 12.77
N LEU A 3 -30.47 -23.51 11.65
CA LEU A 3 -29.26 -22.75 11.32
C LEU A 3 -29.56 -21.25 11.37
N SER A 4 -28.62 -20.43 11.80
CA SER A 4 -28.72 -18.97 11.73
C SER A 4 -27.64 -18.40 10.81
N ALA A 5 -28.04 -17.48 9.92
CA ALA A 5 -27.12 -16.82 9.02
C ALA A 5 -26.35 -15.73 9.76
N CYS A 6 -25.03 -15.69 9.54
CA CYS A 6 -24.19 -14.61 10.02
C CYS A 6 -24.55 -13.31 9.30
N GLN A 7 -24.87 -12.26 10.05
CA GLN A 7 -25.22 -10.94 9.48
C GLN A 7 -24.04 -10.22 8.81
N TYR A 8 -22.80 -10.72 8.97
CA TYR A 8 -21.60 -10.10 8.40
C TYR A 8 -21.11 -10.78 7.11
N CYS A 9 -21.24 -12.12 7.00
CA CYS A 9 -20.74 -12.87 5.85
C CYS A 9 -21.76 -13.83 5.23
N GLY A 10 -22.98 -13.91 5.78
CA GLY A 10 -24.04 -14.78 5.26
C GLY A 10 -23.89 -16.27 5.59
N ARG A 11 -22.79 -16.71 6.21
CA ARG A 11 -22.54 -18.12 6.56
C ARG A 11 -23.60 -18.65 7.50
N GLN A 12 -24.12 -19.82 7.19
CA GLN A 12 -25.03 -20.56 8.08
C GLN A 12 -24.23 -21.17 9.23
N ASN A 13 -24.66 -20.91 10.46
CA ASN A 13 -24.05 -21.41 11.69
C ASN A 13 -25.13 -22.07 12.56
N ASP A 14 -24.70 -22.95 13.46
CA ASP A 14 -25.60 -23.55 14.44
C ASP A 14 -26.23 -22.46 15.34
N THR A 15 -27.49 -22.60 15.67
CA THR A 15 -28.25 -21.61 16.47
C THR A 15 -27.67 -21.33 17.86
N GLY A 16 -26.77 -22.17 18.35
CA GLY A 16 -26.05 -21.99 19.62
C GLY A 16 -24.64 -21.41 19.46
N ALA A 17 -24.17 -21.20 18.23
CA ALA A 17 -22.82 -20.67 18.01
C ALA A 17 -22.69 -19.22 18.50
N GLN A 18 -21.68 -18.93 19.30
CA GLN A 18 -21.39 -17.59 19.80
C GLN A 18 -20.67 -16.73 18.77
N PHE A 19 -19.87 -17.36 17.90
CA PHE A 19 -19.09 -16.74 16.85
C PHE A 19 -19.30 -17.46 15.53
N CYS A 20 -19.21 -16.73 14.43
CA CYS A 20 -19.28 -17.31 13.09
C CYS A 20 -18.05 -18.18 12.82
N SER A 21 -18.28 -19.40 12.34
CA SER A 21 -17.21 -20.34 12.00
C SER A 21 -16.34 -19.89 10.82
N ASP A 22 -16.84 -18.97 10.02
CA ASP A 22 -16.17 -18.49 8.81
C ASP A 22 -15.43 -17.15 9.04
N CYS A 23 -16.14 -16.11 9.49
CA CYS A 23 -15.57 -14.79 9.66
C CYS A 23 -15.17 -14.43 11.10
N GLY A 24 -15.39 -15.30 12.09
CA GLY A 24 -15.06 -15.08 13.50
C GLY A 24 -15.89 -14.00 14.20
N LYS A 25 -16.83 -13.36 13.55
CA LYS A 25 -17.65 -12.30 14.14
C LYS A 25 -18.67 -12.87 15.14
N PRO A 26 -18.98 -12.12 16.23
CA PRO A 26 -19.96 -12.56 17.22
C PRO A 26 -21.37 -12.65 16.61
N LEU A 27 -22.03 -13.77 16.85
CA LEU A 27 -23.40 -14.05 16.37
C LEU A 27 -24.47 -13.67 17.40
N THR A 28 -24.08 -13.47 18.68
CA THR A 28 -24.98 -13.11 19.75
C THR A 28 -24.58 -11.78 20.39
N LYS A 29 -25.56 -11.04 20.95
CA LYS A 29 -25.27 -9.79 21.70
C LYS A 29 -24.37 -10.03 22.91
N ALA A 30 -24.46 -11.19 23.56
CA ALA A 30 -23.61 -11.56 24.70
C ALA A 30 -22.14 -11.78 24.26
N ALA A 31 -21.93 -12.41 23.10
CA ALA A 31 -20.59 -12.60 22.53
C ALA A 31 -19.97 -11.25 22.06
N ALA A 32 -20.79 -10.35 21.51
CA ALA A 32 -20.37 -9.02 21.12
C ALA A 32 -19.93 -8.18 22.34
N ALA A 33 -20.67 -8.26 23.44
CA ALA A 33 -20.33 -7.58 24.68
C ALA A 33 -19.01 -8.09 25.29
N ARG A 34 -18.78 -9.42 25.27
CA ARG A 34 -17.52 -10.02 25.74
C ARG A 34 -16.33 -9.64 24.86
N ALA A 35 -16.53 -9.57 23.56
CA ALA A 35 -15.48 -9.11 22.64
C ALA A 35 -15.13 -7.63 22.87
N ALA A 36 -16.13 -6.77 23.15
CA ALA A 36 -15.90 -5.36 23.45
C ALA A 36 -15.16 -5.15 24.78
N VAL A 37 -15.46 -5.96 25.83
CA VAL A 37 -14.75 -5.91 27.12
C VAL A 37 -13.30 -6.39 26.96
N ALA A 38 -13.04 -7.41 26.16
CA ALA A 38 -11.68 -7.89 25.89
C ALA A 38 -10.84 -6.88 25.12
N ALA A 39 -11.46 -6.07 24.25
CA ALA A 39 -10.79 -5.01 23.51
C ALA A 39 -10.58 -3.71 24.33
N GLY A 40 -11.34 -3.51 25.43
CA GLY A 40 -11.32 -2.32 26.28
C GLY A 40 -10.49 -2.39 27.55
N GLY A 41 -9.85 -3.51 27.85
CA GLY A 41 -9.14 -3.78 29.10
C GLY A 41 -7.67 -3.35 29.13
N GLY A 42 -7.39 -2.08 28.93
CA GLY A 42 -6.01 -1.55 29.04
C GLY A 42 -6.01 -0.05 29.26
N GLY A 43 -6.40 0.43 30.45
CA GLY A 43 -6.27 1.86 30.74
C GLY A 43 -7.04 2.26 31.96
N GLY A 44 -6.46 2.16 33.15
CA GLY A 44 -7.06 2.66 34.33
C GLY A 44 -6.06 2.95 35.44
N GLY A 45 -6.03 4.19 35.88
CA GLY A 45 -5.58 4.64 37.17
C GLY A 45 -4.27 5.39 37.12
N GLY A 46 -4.19 6.58 37.45
CA GLY A 46 -4.67 7.56 38.42
C GLY A 46 -3.51 8.44 38.70
N GLY A 47 -3.65 9.67 38.71
CA GLY A 47 -4.03 10.55 39.78
C GLY A 47 -2.90 11.49 40.11
N GLY A 48 -3.20 12.80 40.11
CA GLY A 48 -2.73 13.76 41.10
C GLY A 48 -1.65 14.74 40.70
N GLY A 49 -1.97 15.98 40.43
CA GLY A 49 -1.75 17.08 41.36
C GLY A 49 -0.75 18.14 40.93
N GLY A 50 -1.23 19.38 40.73
CA GLY A 50 -0.57 20.60 41.18
C GLY A 50 0.41 21.25 40.20
N GLY A 51 0.12 22.36 39.59
CA GLY A 51 0.07 23.68 40.17
C GLY A 51 1.06 24.61 39.52
N GLY A 52 0.62 25.73 38.98
CA GLY A 52 1.35 26.98 39.07
C GLY A 52 2.05 27.51 37.84
N GLY A 53 1.47 28.48 37.19
CA GLY A 53 2.03 29.81 37.18
C GLY A 53 2.73 30.27 35.91
N GLY A 54 2.06 31.08 35.13
CA GLY A 54 2.44 32.45 34.90
C GLY A 54 3.45 32.75 33.78
N GLY A 55 3.00 33.56 32.85
CA GLY A 55 3.93 34.38 32.09
C GLY A 55 3.49 34.74 30.68
N LEU A 56 2.59 35.68 30.58
CA LEU A 56 2.36 36.51 29.38
C LEU A 56 3.62 37.30 29.03
N VAL A 57 4.05 37.32 27.78
CA VAL A 57 4.55 38.54 27.15
C VAL A 57 4.13 38.58 25.68
N SER A 58 3.46 39.67 25.35
CA SER A 58 3.03 40.12 24.04
C SER A 58 4.11 40.87 23.30
N ARG A 59 3.80 41.07 21.97
CA ARG A 59 4.24 42.12 21.04
C ARG A 59 5.48 41.80 20.24
N THR A 60 5.59 42.17 18.98
CA THR A 60 4.98 43.25 18.19
C THR A 60 5.18 42.98 16.69
N SER A 61 4.26 43.50 15.93
CA SER A 61 4.19 43.70 14.49
C SER A 61 5.30 44.55 13.90
N GLY A 62 5.60 44.35 12.62
CA GLY A 62 6.15 45.37 11.76
C GLY A 62 6.57 44.87 10.39
N PRO A 63 6.19 45.57 9.31
CA PRO A 63 6.34 45.12 7.93
C PRO A 63 7.66 45.66 7.31
N GLY A 64 8.21 44.95 6.34
CA GLY A 64 9.32 45.41 5.55
C GLY A 64 9.42 44.67 4.24
N SER A 65 8.81 45.23 3.23
CA SER A 65 9.10 44.92 1.84
C SER A 65 10.45 45.50 1.48
N GLU A 66 11.39 44.68 1.08
CA GLU A 66 12.57 45.15 0.36
C GLU A 66 12.83 44.29 -0.86
N SER A 67 12.76 44.98 -2.00
CA SER A 67 13.13 44.54 -3.33
C SER A 67 14.63 44.22 -3.40
N ASN A 68 15.01 42.98 -3.71
CA ASN A 68 16.37 42.67 -4.09
C ASN A 68 16.57 42.84 -5.59
N ALA A 69 17.21 43.98 -5.94
CA ALA A 69 17.88 44.12 -7.22
C ALA A 69 19.18 43.27 -7.28
N PRO A 70 19.56 42.75 -8.44
CA PRO A 70 20.76 41.94 -8.56
C PRO A 70 22.01 42.86 -8.46
N THR A 71 22.86 42.57 -7.53
CA THR A 71 24.19 43.20 -7.42
C THR A 71 25.19 42.38 -8.23
N ASP A 72 25.72 42.99 -9.30
CA ASP A 72 26.88 42.54 -10.05
C ASP A 72 28.17 42.77 -9.21
N ALA A 73 28.38 41.94 -8.20
CA ALA A 73 29.61 41.95 -7.44
C ALA A 73 30.48 40.72 -7.75
N PRO A 74 31.77 40.89 -8.05
CA PRO A 74 32.66 39.76 -8.33
C PRO A 74 32.87 38.89 -7.08
N CYS A 75 33.01 37.58 -7.28
CA CYS A 75 33.31 36.65 -6.18
C CYS A 75 34.59 37.04 -5.46
N PRO A 76 34.57 37.20 -4.12
CA PRO A 76 35.75 37.66 -3.35
C PRO A 76 36.89 36.64 -3.28
N VAL A 77 36.71 35.42 -3.78
CA VAL A 77 37.70 34.35 -3.72
C VAL A 77 38.39 34.11 -5.07
N CYS A 78 37.72 34.28 -6.19
CA CYS A 78 38.29 33.98 -7.51
C CYS A 78 38.16 35.13 -8.53
N GLY A 79 37.49 36.24 -8.20
CA GLY A 79 37.39 37.43 -9.06
C GLY A 79 36.50 37.24 -10.32
N SER A 80 35.82 36.11 -10.48
CA SER A 80 35.02 35.83 -11.66
C SER A 80 33.66 36.51 -11.55
N VAL A 81 33.26 37.29 -12.54
CA VAL A 81 31.94 37.84 -12.72
C VAL A 81 31.15 36.83 -13.53
N VAL A 82 30.09 36.25 -12.96
CA VAL A 82 29.15 35.40 -13.68
C VAL A 82 28.22 36.32 -14.44
N THR A 83 28.53 36.62 -15.68
CA THR A 83 27.58 37.24 -16.60
C THR A 83 26.53 36.17 -16.96
N SER A 84 25.33 36.36 -16.50
CA SER A 84 24.17 35.56 -16.96
C SER A 84 24.05 35.77 -18.48
N PRO A 85 23.96 34.69 -19.28
CA PRO A 85 23.67 34.86 -20.69
C PRO A 85 22.28 35.54 -20.80
N SER A 86 22.25 36.69 -21.48
CA SER A 86 21.02 37.37 -21.82
C SER A 86 20.07 36.36 -22.43
N ALA A 87 18.87 36.28 -21.86
CA ALA A 87 17.78 35.47 -22.37
C ALA A 87 17.45 35.95 -23.79
N GLY A 88 18.08 35.32 -24.77
CA GLY A 88 17.58 35.30 -26.13
C GLY A 88 16.18 34.69 -26.05
N GLY A 89 15.18 35.49 -26.40
CA GLY A 89 13.80 35.08 -26.39
C GLY A 89 13.62 33.82 -27.23
N LEU A 90 13.53 32.68 -26.58
CA LEU A 90 12.98 31.50 -27.19
C LEU A 90 11.52 31.79 -27.46
N ASP A 91 11.24 31.93 -28.77
CA ASP A 91 9.89 32.15 -29.28
C ASP A 91 8.96 31.07 -28.74
N ARG A 92 8.15 31.43 -27.74
CA ARG A 92 7.17 30.57 -27.06
C ARG A 92 6.10 29.98 -27.99
N ARG A 93 6.19 30.27 -29.31
CA ARG A 93 5.22 29.88 -30.33
C ARG A 93 5.54 28.55 -31.02
N LEU A 94 6.65 27.88 -30.68
CA LEU A 94 7.06 26.61 -31.35
C LEU A 94 7.16 25.42 -30.45
N ILE A 95 6.68 25.48 -29.22
CA ILE A 95 6.37 24.25 -28.49
C ILE A 95 4.93 23.92 -28.91
N PRO A 96 4.71 22.88 -29.76
CA PRO A 96 3.36 22.40 -29.93
C PRO A 96 2.86 22.03 -28.54
N ASP A 97 1.76 22.65 -28.14
CA ASP A 97 0.98 22.23 -26.99
C ASP A 97 0.60 20.75 -27.26
N ARG A 98 1.49 19.84 -26.89
CA ARG A 98 1.17 18.43 -26.83
C ARG A 98 0.15 18.35 -25.71
N ARG A 99 -1.11 18.54 -26.03
CA ARG A 99 -2.21 18.08 -25.22
C ARG A 99 -1.89 16.62 -24.96
N ALA A 100 -1.39 16.35 -23.78
CA ALA A 100 -1.09 14.98 -23.38
C ALA A 100 -2.37 14.19 -23.64
N ASP A 101 -2.30 13.18 -24.48
CA ASP A 101 -3.44 12.33 -24.75
C ASP A 101 -3.71 11.54 -23.47
N HIS A 102 -4.67 12.03 -22.67
CA HIS A 102 -5.09 11.40 -21.41
C HIS A 102 -6.04 10.22 -21.66
N SER A 103 -5.95 9.59 -22.81
CA SER A 103 -6.81 8.47 -23.18
C SER A 103 -6.44 7.24 -22.35
N LEU A 104 -7.41 6.73 -21.64
CA LEU A 104 -7.32 5.55 -20.78
C LEU A 104 -8.52 4.66 -21.08
N THR A 105 -8.30 3.37 -21.28
CA THR A 105 -9.34 2.35 -21.23
C THR A 105 -9.09 1.40 -20.07
N LEU A 106 -10.05 1.26 -19.19
CA LEU A 106 -10.06 0.24 -18.16
C LEU A 106 -10.94 -0.92 -18.61
N VAL A 107 -10.39 -2.10 -18.66
CA VAL A 107 -11.08 -3.32 -19.04
C VAL A 107 -11.35 -4.14 -17.80
N LEU A 108 -12.63 -4.36 -17.49
CA LEU A 108 -13.03 -5.27 -16.44
C LEU A 108 -12.84 -6.72 -16.95
N VAL A 109 -12.08 -7.50 -16.20
CA VAL A 109 -11.72 -8.88 -16.59
C VAL A 109 -12.23 -9.86 -15.54
N SER A 110 -12.72 -11.01 -15.98
CA SER A 110 -13.04 -12.13 -15.09
C SER A 110 -11.78 -12.86 -14.64
N GLU A 111 -11.92 -13.77 -13.67
CA GLU A 111 -10.85 -14.68 -13.24
C GLU A 111 -10.29 -15.56 -14.39
N LEU A 112 -11.11 -15.79 -15.42
CA LEU A 112 -10.72 -16.53 -16.63
C LEU A 112 -10.13 -15.63 -17.73
N ALA A 113 -9.75 -14.39 -17.39
CA ALA A 113 -9.26 -13.37 -18.30
C ALA A 113 -10.23 -12.97 -19.43
N THR A 114 -11.52 -13.28 -19.29
CA THR A 114 -12.55 -12.84 -20.22
C THR A 114 -12.92 -11.38 -19.96
N GLU A 115 -13.01 -10.58 -20.99
CA GLU A 115 -13.46 -9.19 -20.90
C GLU A 115 -14.96 -9.13 -20.61
N LEU A 116 -15.33 -8.39 -19.57
CA LEU A 116 -16.71 -8.21 -19.14
C LEU A 116 -17.26 -6.84 -19.50
N ALA A 117 -16.42 -5.80 -19.40
CA ALA A 117 -16.81 -4.42 -19.72
C ALA A 117 -15.56 -3.57 -20.05
N ARG A 118 -15.77 -2.47 -20.77
CA ARG A 118 -14.73 -1.49 -21.13
C ARG A 118 -15.20 -0.09 -20.74
N PHE A 119 -14.30 0.65 -20.10
CA PHE A 119 -14.54 2.03 -19.66
C PHE A 119 -13.51 2.96 -20.28
N GLU A 120 -13.90 3.63 -21.38
CA GLU A 120 -13.04 4.63 -22.02
C GLU A 120 -13.11 5.96 -21.28
N ARG A 121 -11.96 6.55 -20.99
CA ARG A 121 -11.82 7.83 -20.31
C ARG A 121 -10.78 8.69 -21.02
N LYS A 122 -11.08 10.00 -21.13
CA LYS A 122 -10.20 10.99 -21.77
C LYS A 122 -9.90 12.16 -20.82
N GLN A 123 -10.14 11.96 -19.55
CA GLN A 123 -9.95 12.96 -18.50
C GLN A 123 -8.58 12.80 -17.85
N ALA A 124 -8.03 13.90 -17.34
CA ALA A 124 -6.78 13.89 -16.60
C ALA A 124 -6.83 13.02 -15.32
N ALA A 125 -8.02 12.79 -14.79
CA ALA A 125 -8.24 11.91 -13.65
C ALA A 125 -9.55 11.14 -13.81
N THR A 126 -9.56 9.90 -13.30
CA THR A 126 -10.73 9.00 -13.26
C THR A 126 -10.80 8.39 -11.86
N THR A 127 -11.97 8.46 -11.25
CA THR A 127 -12.22 7.91 -9.93
C THR A 127 -13.06 6.64 -10.02
N ILE A 128 -12.80 5.71 -9.12
CA ILE A 128 -13.50 4.42 -9.03
C ILE A 128 -14.07 4.27 -7.63
N GLY A 129 -15.31 3.84 -7.52
CA GLY A 129 -15.90 3.56 -6.24
C GLY A 129 -17.19 2.74 -6.33
N ARG A 130 -17.78 2.42 -5.17
CA ARG A 130 -19.03 1.67 -5.13
C ARG A 130 -20.22 2.54 -5.52
N THR A 131 -20.32 3.73 -4.93
CA THR A 131 -21.48 4.63 -5.10
C THR A 131 -21.08 6.03 -5.55
N GLU A 132 -19.79 6.35 -5.51
CA GLU A 132 -19.22 7.62 -5.89
C GLU A 132 -18.08 7.40 -6.89
N GLY A 133 -17.85 8.39 -7.76
CA GLY A 133 -16.80 8.36 -8.77
C GLY A 133 -17.30 8.22 -10.19
N ASP A 134 -16.35 8.25 -11.13
CA ASP A 134 -16.63 8.20 -12.58
C ASP A 134 -16.96 6.81 -13.07
N ILE A 135 -16.46 5.78 -12.38
CA ILE A 135 -16.75 4.38 -12.62
C ILE A 135 -17.28 3.80 -11.31
N GLN A 136 -18.47 3.24 -11.36
CA GLN A 136 -19.17 2.73 -10.18
C GLN A 136 -19.52 1.27 -10.33
N PHE A 137 -19.37 0.52 -9.23
CA PHE A 137 -19.79 -0.88 -9.10
C PHE A 137 -20.66 -1.04 -7.85
N PRO A 138 -21.96 -0.68 -7.92
CA PRO A 138 -22.84 -0.63 -6.73
C PRO A 138 -23.03 -1.98 -6.03
N GLU A 139 -22.86 -3.07 -6.77
CA GLU A 139 -23.00 -4.44 -6.28
C GLU A 139 -21.77 -4.94 -5.51
N ASP A 140 -20.61 -4.29 -5.64
CA ASP A 140 -19.38 -4.72 -5.01
C ASP A 140 -19.31 -4.27 -3.55
N GLN A 141 -19.50 -5.22 -2.63
CA GLN A 141 -19.47 -4.97 -1.19
C GLN A 141 -18.05 -4.73 -0.64
N PHE A 142 -17.01 -5.09 -1.40
CA PHE A 142 -15.61 -4.88 -1.01
C PHE A 142 -15.07 -3.53 -1.46
N LEU A 143 -15.83 -2.82 -2.31
CA LEU A 143 -15.47 -1.50 -2.79
C LEU A 143 -15.96 -0.42 -1.81
N SER A 144 -15.10 0.52 -1.45
CA SER A 144 -15.49 1.72 -0.67
C SER A 144 -16.34 2.67 -1.52
N PRO A 145 -17.19 3.53 -0.92
CA PRO A 145 -18.03 4.48 -1.69
C PRO A 145 -17.23 5.26 -2.75
N LEU A 146 -16.12 5.84 -2.37
CA LEU A 146 -15.04 6.32 -3.24
C LEU A 146 -13.78 5.56 -2.85
N HIS A 147 -13.11 4.89 -3.79
CA HIS A 147 -12.08 3.91 -3.47
C HIS A 147 -10.70 4.28 -4.00
N ALA A 148 -10.60 4.50 -5.29
CA ALA A 148 -9.34 4.75 -5.96
C ALA A 148 -9.44 5.89 -6.98
N LYS A 149 -8.29 6.48 -7.28
CA LYS A 149 -8.14 7.50 -8.33
C LYS A 149 -7.00 7.09 -9.24
N LEU A 150 -7.26 7.14 -10.54
CA LEU A 150 -6.24 7.13 -11.56
C LEU A 150 -6.04 8.57 -12.04
N SER A 151 -4.82 9.02 -12.17
CA SER A 151 -4.50 10.37 -12.67
C SER A 151 -3.26 10.37 -13.56
N TRP A 152 -3.25 11.28 -14.51
CA TRP A 152 -2.10 11.53 -15.35
C TRP A 152 -1.21 12.57 -14.69
N GLU A 153 0.01 12.17 -14.32
CA GLU A 153 1.01 13.04 -13.71
C GLU A 153 2.26 13.01 -14.60
N GLU A 154 2.67 14.16 -15.11
CA GLU A 154 3.83 14.27 -16.01
C GLU A 154 3.82 13.30 -17.21
N GLY A 155 2.63 13.02 -17.76
CA GLY A 155 2.45 12.11 -18.88
C GLY A 155 2.51 10.61 -18.52
N ARG A 156 2.53 10.26 -17.22
CA ARG A 156 2.42 8.90 -16.70
C ARG A 156 1.07 8.70 -16.05
N LEU A 157 0.50 7.53 -16.26
CA LEU A 157 -0.70 7.15 -15.53
C LEU A 157 -0.32 6.60 -14.16
N GLU A 158 -0.93 7.12 -13.13
CA GLU A 158 -0.74 6.66 -11.75
C GLU A 158 -2.07 6.26 -11.12
N VAL A 159 -2.03 5.25 -10.27
CA VAL A 159 -3.14 4.88 -9.39
C VAL A 159 -2.80 5.24 -7.96
N ARG A 160 -3.81 5.73 -7.24
CA ARG A 160 -3.74 6.04 -5.81
C ARG A 160 -4.98 5.52 -5.10
N ASP A 161 -4.76 4.83 -3.99
CA ASP A 161 -5.83 4.50 -3.06
C ASP A 161 -6.30 5.76 -2.31
N LEU A 162 -7.60 5.94 -2.15
CA LEU A 162 -8.20 7.10 -1.50
C LEU A 162 -8.57 6.84 -0.03
N GLY A 163 -7.83 5.97 0.64
CA GLY A 163 -8.10 5.56 2.01
C GLY A 163 -9.22 4.52 2.08
N SER A 164 -9.26 3.64 1.09
CA SER A 164 -10.26 2.59 1.02
C SER A 164 -10.10 1.56 2.16
N ARG A 165 -11.16 0.79 2.41
CA ARG A 165 -11.12 -0.22 3.47
C ARG A 165 -10.26 -1.42 3.13
N ASN A 166 -10.28 -1.84 1.88
CA ASN A 166 -9.62 -3.08 1.43
C ASN A 166 -8.35 -2.83 0.61
N GLY A 167 -8.00 -1.57 0.35
CA GLY A 167 -6.84 -1.19 -0.45
C GLY A 167 -7.06 -1.36 -1.94
N THR A 168 -6.24 -0.66 -2.70
CA THR A 168 -6.09 -0.80 -4.15
C THR A 168 -4.82 -1.61 -4.39
N TRP A 169 -4.91 -2.64 -5.22
CA TRP A 169 -3.83 -3.60 -5.45
C TRP A 169 -3.30 -3.47 -6.87
N VAL A 170 -1.99 -3.48 -7.01
CA VAL A 170 -1.31 -3.41 -8.32
C VAL A 170 -0.50 -4.68 -8.50
N PHE A 171 -0.73 -5.40 -9.61
CA PHE A 171 0.04 -6.59 -9.94
C PHE A 171 1.46 -6.25 -10.36
N LEU A 172 2.40 -7.06 -9.91
CA LEU A 172 3.80 -6.95 -10.30
C LEU A 172 3.99 -7.31 -11.77
N GLU A 173 4.78 -6.52 -12.46
CA GLU A 173 5.23 -6.77 -13.84
C GLU A 173 6.69 -7.21 -13.90
N GLY A 174 7.36 -7.20 -12.75
CA GLY A 174 8.77 -7.58 -12.59
C GLY A 174 9.18 -7.64 -11.12
N PRO A 175 10.47 -7.82 -10.84
CA PRO A 175 10.98 -7.86 -9.48
C PRO A 175 10.65 -6.58 -8.71
N TYR A 176 10.18 -6.73 -7.48
CA TYR A 176 9.77 -5.62 -6.62
C TYR A 176 10.59 -5.60 -5.32
N ARG A 177 11.33 -4.53 -5.09
CA ARG A 177 12.06 -4.31 -3.84
C ARG A 177 11.10 -3.91 -2.73
N MET A 178 10.95 -4.77 -1.73
CA MET A 178 9.99 -4.60 -0.64
C MET A 178 10.40 -3.48 0.32
N ALA A 179 9.44 -2.66 0.70
CA ALA A 179 9.57 -1.62 1.70
C ALA A 179 8.85 -2.01 3.01
N ASP A 180 9.33 -1.49 4.15
CA ASP A 180 8.73 -1.79 5.45
C ASP A 180 7.22 -1.47 5.48
N GLY A 181 6.45 -2.44 5.91
CA GLY A 181 4.99 -2.38 6.02
C GLY A 181 4.23 -2.67 4.72
N ASP A 182 4.90 -3.07 3.63
CA ASP A 182 4.20 -3.48 2.40
C ASP A 182 3.22 -4.61 2.67
N LEU A 183 2.04 -4.49 2.07
CA LEU A 183 1.04 -5.54 2.01
C LEU A 183 1.11 -6.21 0.65
N ILE A 184 1.14 -7.52 0.65
CA ILE A 184 1.37 -8.37 -0.52
C ILE A 184 0.23 -9.37 -0.61
N LEU A 185 -0.34 -9.52 -1.79
CA LEU A 185 -1.36 -10.52 -2.09
C LEU A 185 -0.74 -11.60 -2.98
N ILE A 186 -0.69 -12.83 -2.48
CA ILE A 186 -0.19 -14.02 -3.18
C ILE A 186 -1.27 -15.10 -3.12
N GLY A 187 -1.88 -15.42 -4.26
CA GLY A 187 -3.09 -16.23 -4.26
C GLY A 187 -4.20 -15.54 -3.46
N SER A 188 -4.76 -16.19 -2.45
CA SER A 188 -5.70 -15.59 -1.49
C SER A 188 -5.04 -15.17 -0.17
N GLN A 189 -3.71 -15.23 -0.07
CA GLN A 189 -2.99 -14.92 1.15
C GLN A 189 -2.58 -13.46 1.19
N LEU A 190 -2.92 -12.79 2.29
CA LEU A 190 -2.49 -11.43 2.60
C LEU A 190 -1.27 -11.49 3.52
N LEU A 191 -0.15 -11.01 3.03
CA LEU A 191 1.12 -10.99 3.75
C LEU A 191 1.56 -9.56 4.02
N ARG A 192 2.18 -9.33 5.18
CA ARG A 192 2.81 -8.05 5.53
C ARG A 192 4.31 -8.23 5.63
N PHE A 193 5.06 -7.46 4.88
CA PHE A 193 6.50 -7.36 5.02
C PHE A 193 6.85 -6.39 6.14
N LYS A 194 7.79 -6.76 7.01
CA LYS A 194 8.31 -5.92 8.07
C LYS A 194 9.82 -6.03 8.14
N ARG A 195 10.51 -4.88 8.16
CA ARG A 195 11.93 -4.80 8.47
C ARG A 195 12.12 -4.82 9.98
N LEU A 196 12.98 -5.69 10.46
CA LEU A 196 13.33 -5.81 11.88
C LEU A 196 14.63 -5.06 12.19
N GLY A 197 15.46 -4.85 11.15
CA GLY A 197 16.81 -4.34 11.28
C GLY A 197 17.77 -5.39 11.87
N TYR A 198 19.06 -5.07 11.87
CA TYR A 198 20.04 -5.92 12.50
C TYR A 198 19.86 -5.90 14.02
N PRO A 199 19.90 -7.07 14.68
CA PRO A 199 19.80 -7.15 16.13
C PRO A 199 20.98 -6.39 16.76
N GLY A 200 20.64 -5.36 17.53
CA GLY A 200 21.61 -4.58 18.31
C GLY A 200 21.58 -4.96 19.77
N PRO A 201 22.53 -4.48 20.57
CA PRO A 201 22.51 -4.68 22.02
C PRO A 201 21.27 -4.00 22.60
N HIS A 202 20.53 -4.74 23.45
CA HIS A 202 19.38 -4.16 24.16
C HIS A 202 19.82 -3.05 25.09
N THR A 203 19.16 -1.91 25.02
CA THR A 203 19.32 -0.83 25.98
C THR A 203 18.88 -1.31 27.36
N ALA A 204 19.62 -0.96 28.39
CA ALA A 204 19.22 -1.23 29.76
C ALA A 204 17.97 -0.40 30.13
N GLU A 205 17.12 -0.92 30.99
CA GLU A 205 15.99 -0.18 31.60
C GLU A 205 16.52 0.97 32.48
N ALA A 206 15.64 1.83 32.94
CA ALA A 206 16.00 3.00 33.73
C ALA A 206 16.75 2.66 35.04
N ASP A 207 16.53 1.46 35.58
CA ASP A 207 17.20 0.90 36.77
C ASP A 207 18.47 0.09 36.43
N ALA A 208 18.98 0.20 35.19
CA ALA A 208 20.11 -0.53 34.64
C ALA A 208 19.86 -2.06 34.45
N THR A 209 18.66 -2.54 34.68
CA THR A 209 18.31 -3.95 34.43
C THR A 209 18.27 -4.22 32.92
N LYS A 210 18.82 -5.33 32.49
CA LYS A 210 18.71 -5.82 31.11
C LYS A 210 17.69 -6.93 31.03
N ARG A 211 16.84 -6.89 29.99
CA ARG A 211 15.89 -7.98 29.74
C ARG A 211 16.61 -9.25 29.34
N MET A 212 16.15 -10.37 29.86
CA MET A 212 16.57 -11.67 29.35
C MET A 212 15.91 -11.94 28.00
N GLY A 213 16.68 -12.47 27.08
CA GLY A 213 16.23 -12.85 25.74
C GLY A 213 17.11 -13.96 25.18
N SER A 214 16.94 -14.29 23.91
CA SER A 214 17.80 -15.23 23.22
C SER A 214 19.24 -14.76 23.25
N MET A 215 20.15 -15.63 23.71
CA MET A 215 21.58 -15.33 23.85
C MET A 215 22.28 -15.27 22.49
N VAL A 216 21.74 -15.95 21.48
CA VAL A 216 22.29 -15.98 20.12
C VAL A 216 21.51 -14.98 19.27
N PRO A 217 22.15 -13.96 18.69
CA PRO A 217 21.51 -13.05 17.77
C PRO A 217 20.96 -13.83 16.57
N SER A 218 19.68 -13.59 16.23
CA SER A 218 19.13 -14.07 14.96
C SER A 218 19.76 -13.29 13.81
N ALA A 219 20.06 -13.97 12.71
CA ALA A 219 20.46 -13.33 11.46
C ALA A 219 19.26 -12.70 10.72
N ASP A 220 18.05 -12.90 11.23
CA ASP A 220 16.84 -12.42 10.59
C ASP A 220 16.73 -10.90 10.73
N ILE A 221 16.60 -10.23 9.60
CA ILE A 221 16.51 -8.75 9.52
C ILE A 221 15.16 -8.27 9.01
N ALA A 222 14.31 -9.19 8.58
CA ALA A 222 12.93 -8.91 8.16
C ALA A 222 12.03 -10.11 8.41
N SER A 223 10.74 -9.93 8.22
CA SER A 223 9.73 -10.99 8.30
C SER A 223 8.59 -10.77 7.32
N LEU A 224 7.96 -11.87 6.89
CA LEU A 224 6.63 -11.86 6.27
C LEU A 224 5.64 -12.44 7.27
N THR A 225 4.56 -11.71 7.51
CA THR A 225 3.49 -12.09 8.42
C THR A 225 2.21 -12.32 7.65
N GLN A 226 1.63 -13.52 7.73
CA GLN A 226 0.30 -13.81 7.21
C GLN A 226 -0.75 -13.12 8.08
N LEU A 227 -1.65 -12.38 7.46
CA LEU A 227 -2.71 -11.65 8.14
C LEU A 227 -4.06 -12.36 8.03
N ARG A 228 -4.83 -12.32 9.10
CA ARG A 228 -6.25 -12.70 9.08
C ARG A 228 -7.10 -11.52 8.62
N THR A 229 -8.38 -11.79 8.35
CA THR A 229 -9.36 -10.77 7.92
C THR A 229 -9.58 -9.65 8.95
N ASP A 230 -9.30 -9.90 10.22
CA ASP A 230 -9.32 -8.91 11.30
C ASP A 230 -8.00 -8.12 11.45
N GLY A 231 -7.02 -8.40 10.58
CA GLY A 231 -5.69 -7.79 10.60
C GLY A 231 -4.73 -8.39 11.63
N SER A 232 -5.15 -9.39 12.41
CA SER A 232 -4.26 -10.10 13.34
C SER A 232 -3.29 -11.03 12.60
N SER A 233 -2.14 -11.28 13.21
CA SER A 233 -1.14 -12.20 12.66
C SER A 233 -1.62 -13.65 12.82
N ARG A 234 -1.41 -14.47 11.78
CA ARG A 234 -1.67 -15.91 11.81
C ARG A 234 -0.37 -16.71 11.90
N ASP A 235 0.52 -16.45 10.94
CA ASP A 235 1.79 -17.14 10.81
C ASP A 235 2.88 -16.16 10.37
N VAL A 236 4.14 -16.48 10.64
CA VAL A 236 5.28 -15.59 10.36
C VAL A 236 6.44 -16.42 9.84
N ILE A 237 7.04 -16.00 8.74
CA ILE A 237 8.32 -16.50 8.29
C ILE A 237 9.38 -15.40 8.43
N GLN A 238 10.53 -15.78 8.97
CA GLN A 238 11.66 -14.88 9.16
C GLN A 238 12.53 -14.86 7.89
N LEU A 239 13.09 -13.71 7.58
CA LEU A 239 13.91 -13.47 6.39
C LEU A 239 15.32 -13.12 6.81
N SER A 240 16.27 -13.96 6.43
CA SER A 240 17.70 -13.78 6.69
C SER A 240 18.45 -13.37 5.43
N PRO A 241 19.49 -12.54 5.53
CA PRO A 241 20.37 -12.26 4.40
C PRO A 241 20.97 -13.53 3.81
N GLY A 242 21.06 -13.58 2.49
CA GLY A 242 21.65 -14.72 1.77
C GLY A 242 20.76 -15.97 1.68
N ARG A 243 19.50 -15.87 2.12
CA ARG A 243 18.53 -16.96 2.00
C ARG A 243 17.29 -16.49 1.24
N ASP A 244 17.03 -17.14 0.13
CA ASP A 244 15.78 -16.98 -0.61
C ASP A 244 14.66 -17.79 0.04
N ILE A 245 13.44 -17.27 -0.03
CA ILE A 245 12.23 -17.93 0.49
C ILE A 245 11.26 -18.15 -0.66
N HIS A 246 10.93 -19.40 -0.91
CA HIS A 246 9.96 -19.79 -1.92
C HIS A 246 8.58 -19.98 -1.31
N ILE A 247 7.55 -19.42 -1.96
CA ILE A 247 6.16 -19.46 -1.52
C ILE A 247 5.32 -20.16 -2.59
N GLY A 248 4.51 -21.13 -2.18
CA GLY A 248 3.65 -21.83 -3.13
C GLY A 248 2.59 -22.69 -2.47
N ARG A 249 1.75 -23.33 -3.31
CA ARG A 249 0.75 -24.27 -2.83
C ARG A 249 1.33 -25.63 -2.48
N GLU A 250 2.32 -26.11 -3.23
CA GLU A 250 2.85 -27.46 -3.12
C GLU A 250 4.36 -27.50 -2.86
N ARG A 251 5.08 -26.45 -3.25
CA ARG A 251 6.54 -26.38 -3.21
C ARG A 251 6.99 -25.04 -2.63
N GLY A 252 8.01 -25.09 -1.80
CA GLY A 252 8.65 -23.91 -1.23
C GLY A 252 8.91 -24.05 0.26
N ASP A 253 9.42 -22.99 0.84
CA ASP A 253 9.67 -22.87 2.29
C ASP A 253 8.39 -22.52 3.05
N TRP A 254 7.46 -21.85 2.40
CA TRP A 254 6.15 -21.49 2.95
C TRP A 254 5.03 -21.99 2.05
N ILE A 255 4.32 -23.01 2.52
CA ILE A 255 3.36 -23.76 1.71
C ILE A 255 1.94 -23.50 2.20
N PHE A 256 1.04 -23.20 1.23
CA PHE A 256 -0.39 -22.98 1.45
C PHE A 256 -1.23 -24.02 0.68
N PRO A 257 -1.30 -25.27 1.17
CA PRO A 257 -1.82 -26.41 0.39
C PRO A 257 -3.32 -26.32 0.07
N TYR A 258 -4.07 -25.52 0.82
CA TYR A 258 -5.52 -25.36 0.66
C TYR A 258 -5.92 -24.11 -0.12
N ASP A 259 -4.95 -23.37 -0.71
CA ASP A 259 -5.23 -22.18 -1.49
C ASP A 259 -5.29 -22.51 -2.99
N PRO A 260 -6.50 -22.63 -3.59
CA PRO A 260 -6.65 -22.97 -5.00
C PRO A 260 -6.18 -21.84 -5.93
N SER A 261 -6.08 -20.61 -5.42
CA SER A 261 -5.62 -19.44 -6.16
C SER A 261 -4.10 -19.36 -6.26
N MET A 262 -3.40 -20.17 -5.45
CA MET A 262 -1.94 -20.20 -5.42
C MET A 262 -1.40 -21.25 -6.40
N SER A 263 -0.38 -20.92 -7.16
CA SER A 263 0.34 -21.87 -8.02
C SER A 263 1.20 -22.83 -7.18
N ALA A 264 1.57 -23.98 -7.72
CA ALA A 264 2.39 -24.98 -7.03
C ALA A 264 3.70 -24.37 -6.47
N GLN A 265 4.37 -23.55 -7.28
CA GLN A 265 5.36 -22.55 -6.90
C GLN A 265 4.81 -21.21 -7.40
N HIS A 266 4.74 -20.19 -6.56
CA HIS A 266 4.02 -18.97 -6.90
C HIS A 266 4.93 -17.74 -6.90
N ALA A 267 5.70 -17.58 -5.86
CA ALA A 267 6.57 -16.42 -5.70
C ALA A 267 7.85 -16.76 -4.94
N THR A 268 8.88 -15.99 -5.18
CA THR A 268 10.14 -16.06 -4.46
C THR A 268 10.48 -14.71 -3.85
N VAL A 269 10.82 -14.70 -2.57
CA VAL A 269 11.47 -13.58 -1.92
C VAL A 269 12.96 -13.81 -1.98
N ARG A 270 13.65 -13.07 -2.86
CA ARG A 270 15.11 -13.14 -2.98
C ARG A 270 15.77 -12.19 -1.99
N SER A 271 16.85 -12.66 -1.41
CA SER A 271 17.73 -11.84 -0.57
C SER A 271 18.76 -11.15 -1.44
N GLU A 272 18.77 -9.84 -1.48
CA GLU A 272 19.76 -9.03 -2.18
C GLU A 272 20.47 -8.12 -1.17
N ASP A 273 21.63 -8.55 -0.69
CA ASP A 273 22.39 -7.92 0.41
C ASP A 273 21.52 -7.77 1.68
N ALA A 274 21.21 -6.55 2.09
CA ALA A 274 20.33 -6.23 3.21
C ALA A 274 18.87 -5.98 2.81
N ASP A 275 18.55 -6.14 1.54
CA ASP A 275 17.22 -5.93 0.97
C ASP A 275 16.57 -7.26 0.55
N PHE A 276 15.25 -7.21 0.38
CA PHE A 276 14.48 -8.33 -0.11
C PHE A 276 13.66 -7.92 -1.33
N VAL A 277 13.72 -8.76 -2.35
CA VAL A 277 13.06 -8.54 -3.63
C VAL A 277 12.03 -9.64 -3.87
N LEU A 278 10.78 -9.24 -4.04
CA LEU A 278 9.68 -10.13 -4.35
C LEU A 278 9.61 -10.35 -5.86
N VAL A 279 9.54 -11.60 -6.27
CA VAL A 279 9.46 -12.03 -7.67
C VAL A 279 8.27 -12.95 -7.83
N ASP A 280 7.45 -12.69 -8.85
CA ASP A 280 6.43 -13.64 -9.29
C ASP A 280 7.09 -14.74 -10.16
N ASP A 281 6.95 -16.00 -9.76
CA ASP A 281 7.54 -17.15 -10.45
C ASP A 281 6.66 -17.63 -11.61
N HIS A 282 6.17 -16.71 -12.42
CA HIS A 282 5.22 -16.98 -13.52
C HIS A 282 3.95 -17.66 -13.01
N SER A 283 3.45 -17.21 -11.90
CA SER A 283 2.25 -17.76 -11.30
C SER A 283 1.01 -17.51 -12.18
N ARG A 284 -0.01 -18.35 -12.03
CA ARG A 284 -1.24 -18.24 -12.82
C ARG A 284 -1.99 -16.93 -12.58
N ASN A 285 -2.09 -16.52 -11.32
CA ASN A 285 -2.90 -15.37 -10.92
C ASN A 285 -2.07 -14.10 -10.69
N GLY A 286 -0.75 -14.23 -10.59
CA GLY A 286 0.15 -13.10 -10.31
C GLY A 286 0.26 -12.76 -8.83
N VAL A 287 1.21 -11.90 -8.53
CA VAL A 287 1.46 -11.31 -7.22
C VAL A 287 1.08 -9.84 -7.26
N ALA A 288 0.36 -9.35 -6.27
CA ALA A 288 -0.01 -7.94 -6.20
C ALA A 288 0.44 -7.30 -4.88
N ILE A 289 0.69 -6.00 -4.93
CA ILE A 289 1.03 -5.18 -3.76
C ILE A 289 0.00 -4.07 -3.57
N ALA A 290 -0.29 -3.72 -2.31
CA ALA A 290 -1.18 -2.63 -2.01
C ALA A 290 -0.54 -1.27 -2.35
N ALA A 291 -1.28 -0.42 -3.02
CA ALA A 291 -0.86 0.94 -3.33
C ALA A 291 -0.78 1.78 -2.04
N ARG A 292 0.42 2.09 -1.57
CA ARG A 292 0.69 2.94 -0.40
C ARG A 292 0.92 4.40 -0.73
N GLY A 293 0.75 4.77 -1.96
CA GLY A 293 0.94 6.09 -2.52
C GLY A 293 0.52 6.07 -3.97
N ALA A 294 1.07 6.97 -4.76
CA ALA A 294 0.91 6.91 -6.21
C ALA A 294 1.79 5.79 -6.76
N MET A 295 1.19 4.92 -7.57
CA MET A 295 1.90 3.85 -8.29
C MET A 295 1.69 4.01 -9.78
N SER A 296 2.79 4.04 -10.53
CA SER A 296 2.74 4.16 -11.99
C SER A 296 2.17 2.91 -12.64
N LEU A 297 1.31 3.10 -13.63
CA LEU A 297 0.71 2.06 -14.44
C LEU A 297 1.15 2.18 -15.89
N GLN A 298 1.29 1.05 -16.56
CA GLN A 298 1.63 0.96 -17.98
C GLN A 298 0.49 0.30 -18.76
N HIS A 299 0.63 0.24 -20.07
CA HIS A 299 -0.27 -0.56 -20.90
C HIS A 299 -0.15 -2.03 -20.50
N GLY A 300 -1.28 -2.67 -20.19
CA GLY A 300 -1.32 -4.06 -19.71
C GLY A 300 -1.32 -4.21 -18.19
N SER A 301 -0.97 -3.18 -17.43
CA SER A 301 -0.99 -3.23 -15.96
C SER A 301 -2.36 -3.69 -15.44
N ARG A 302 -2.34 -4.54 -14.42
CA ARG A 302 -3.55 -5.05 -13.78
C ARG A 302 -3.67 -4.50 -12.37
N ILE A 303 -4.90 -4.10 -11.99
CA ILE A 303 -5.21 -3.62 -10.64
C ILE A 303 -6.44 -4.33 -10.10
N ILE A 304 -6.50 -4.51 -8.78
CA ILE A 304 -7.71 -4.94 -8.08
C ILE A 304 -8.22 -3.78 -7.24
N VAL A 305 -9.50 -3.49 -7.39
CA VAL A 305 -10.24 -2.46 -6.63
C VAL A 305 -11.54 -3.10 -6.15
N GLY A 306 -11.65 -3.34 -4.84
CA GLY A 306 -12.72 -4.19 -4.31
C GLY A 306 -12.56 -5.65 -4.74
N ASP A 307 -13.56 -6.22 -5.41
CA ASP A 307 -13.49 -7.53 -6.06
C ASP A 307 -13.29 -7.44 -7.60
N LYS A 308 -13.08 -6.23 -8.12
CA LYS A 308 -12.96 -6.00 -9.56
C LYS A 308 -11.49 -6.04 -10.02
N LEU A 309 -11.21 -6.94 -10.96
CA LEU A 309 -9.93 -6.99 -11.67
C LEU A 309 -10.03 -6.12 -12.92
N LEU A 310 -9.21 -5.07 -12.98
CA LEU A 310 -9.16 -4.13 -14.08
C LEU A 310 -7.80 -4.22 -14.78
N ARG A 311 -7.81 -4.28 -16.11
CA ARG A 311 -6.62 -4.16 -16.95
C ARG A 311 -6.59 -2.76 -17.58
N VAL A 312 -5.42 -2.14 -17.54
CA VAL A 312 -5.15 -0.82 -18.10
C VAL A 312 -4.77 -0.95 -19.57
N GLU A 313 -5.45 -0.26 -20.44
CA GLU A 313 -5.07 -0.12 -21.85
C GLU A 313 -4.81 1.35 -22.16
N LEU A 314 -3.61 1.64 -22.60
CA LEU A 314 -3.18 2.96 -23.01
C LEU A 314 -3.03 3.00 -24.54
N PRO A 315 -3.29 4.13 -25.21
CA PRO A 315 -3.01 4.26 -26.63
C PRO A 315 -1.53 3.97 -26.90
N ALA A 316 -1.26 3.33 -28.02
CA ALA A 316 0.12 3.13 -28.44
C ALA A 316 0.81 4.49 -28.53
N ALA A 317 1.99 4.61 -27.92
CA ALA A 317 2.80 5.82 -28.06
C ALA A 317 3.03 6.06 -29.56
N ALA A 318 2.67 7.25 -30.04
CA ALA A 318 2.94 7.62 -31.42
C ALA A 318 4.44 7.46 -31.68
N PRO A 319 4.86 6.82 -32.78
CA PRO A 319 6.27 6.68 -33.10
C PRO A 319 6.91 8.06 -33.16
N ILE A 320 8.05 8.21 -32.46
CA ILE A 320 8.85 9.42 -32.50
C ILE A 320 9.27 9.57 -33.98
N PRO A 321 8.90 10.66 -34.68
CA PRO A 321 9.41 10.88 -36.03
C PRO A 321 10.93 10.99 -35.96
N ALA A 322 11.59 10.22 -36.84
CA ALA A 322 13.04 10.14 -36.94
C ALA A 322 13.69 11.47 -37.36
#